data_418f799f30ced59b2ed0bbe50b24bcb2
#
_entry.id   418f799f30ced59b2ed0bbe50b24bcb2
#
_cell.length_a   1.000
_cell.length_b   1.000
_cell.length_c   1.000
_cell.angle_alpha   90.00
_cell.angle_beta   90.00
_cell.angle_gamma   90.00
#
_symmetry.space_group_name_H-M   'P 1'
#
loop_
_entity.id
_entity.type
_entity.pdbx_description
1 polymer ?
#
loop_
_entity_poly.entity_id
_entity_poly.type
_entity_poly.pdbx_seq_one_letter_code
_entity_poly.pdbx_strand_id
1 'polypeptide(L)'
;FTAGAVWSPAVDAPFLRRFSVSLDYYKIEVTDVVGTIGVPTILASCFNADGSNPGLSNANFYCQQFSRLASGQITGVAQTQVNLASVKTSGIDAQVDWGFDLADLGLPETAGALAFNLVISRLDSFERQARPNAAFVDYAGTIGADLSGGALPEWKSVLSATWAVGPVKTTLRWRHIAAMTDARSVPTFSPTAVNTPDYDVYDLSGSWKIDDRVTLRAGVNNLADQDPPYFTSYPNSNTDPSSFDILGRRVFVGINAKF
;
A
#
# COMPACT_ATOMS: atom_id res chain seq x y z
N PHE A 1 -17.39 -8.65 6.86
CA PHE A 1 -17.84 -9.58 5.80
C PHE A 1 -16.73 -9.76 4.78
N THR A 2 -16.43 -11.00 4.42
CA THR A 2 -15.53 -11.35 3.33
C THR A 2 -16.17 -12.46 2.50
N ALA A 3 -15.96 -12.44 1.18
CA ALA A 3 -16.38 -13.50 0.28
C ALA A 3 -15.34 -13.63 -0.83
N GLY A 4 -14.93 -14.87 -1.10
CA GLY A 4 -13.93 -15.15 -2.12
C GLY A 4 -14.22 -16.42 -2.88
N ALA A 5 -13.59 -16.53 -4.03
CA ALA A 5 -13.64 -17.69 -4.88
C ALA A 5 -12.26 -17.99 -5.46
N VAL A 6 -11.95 -19.27 -5.55
CA VAL A 6 -10.76 -19.76 -6.26
C VAL A 6 -11.23 -20.62 -7.42
N TRP A 7 -10.69 -20.38 -8.60
CA TRP A 7 -10.96 -21.17 -9.77
C TRP A 7 -9.66 -21.70 -10.37
N SER A 8 -9.62 -23.01 -10.54
CA SER A 8 -8.54 -23.72 -11.22
C SER A 8 -9.19 -24.65 -12.25
N PRO A 9 -9.02 -24.38 -13.55
CA PRO A 9 -9.71 -25.14 -14.59
C PRO A 9 -9.23 -26.59 -14.63
N ALA A 10 -10.17 -27.53 -14.55
CA ALA A 10 -9.91 -28.96 -14.78
C ALA A 10 -10.09 -29.26 -16.27
N VAL A 11 -9.23 -28.67 -17.13
CA VAL A 11 -9.29 -28.85 -18.59
C VAL A 11 -8.07 -29.56 -19.10
N ASP A 12 -8.23 -30.37 -20.14
CA ASP A 12 -7.13 -31.08 -20.78
C ASP A 12 -6.42 -30.19 -21.84
N ALA A 13 -6.07 -28.97 -21.39
CA ALA A 13 -5.27 -28.03 -22.18
C ALA A 13 -3.91 -27.82 -21.47
N PRO A 14 -2.80 -28.27 -22.07
CA PRO A 14 -1.50 -28.25 -21.40
C PRO A 14 -1.15 -26.89 -20.80
N PHE A 15 -1.38 -25.79 -21.53
CA PHE A 15 -1.08 -24.42 -21.08
C PHE A 15 -1.99 -23.91 -19.95
N LEU A 16 -3.08 -24.59 -19.60
CA LEU A 16 -4.00 -24.25 -18.50
C LEU A 16 -3.88 -25.19 -17.29
N ARG A 17 -3.09 -26.25 -17.37
CA ARG A 17 -2.93 -27.22 -16.26
C ARG A 17 -2.42 -26.60 -14.96
N ARG A 18 -1.62 -25.53 -15.07
CA ARG A 18 -1.06 -24.79 -13.92
C ARG A 18 -1.60 -23.37 -13.92
N PHE A 19 -2.91 -23.23 -14.09
CA PHE A 19 -3.60 -21.94 -14.00
C PHE A 19 -4.52 -21.93 -12.78
N SER A 20 -4.45 -20.85 -12.01
CA SER A 20 -5.42 -20.58 -10.96
C SER A 20 -5.65 -19.09 -10.82
N VAL A 21 -6.85 -18.71 -10.45
CA VAL A 21 -7.23 -17.37 -10.10
C VAL A 21 -8.03 -17.38 -8.80
N SER A 22 -7.68 -16.49 -7.88
CA SER A 22 -8.50 -16.16 -6.72
C SER A 22 -8.98 -14.74 -6.79
N LEU A 23 -10.18 -14.51 -6.26
CA LEU A 23 -10.79 -13.20 -6.13
C LEU A 23 -11.48 -13.13 -4.77
N ASP A 24 -11.10 -12.16 -3.95
CA ASP A 24 -11.60 -11.96 -2.60
C ASP A 24 -12.13 -10.53 -2.46
N TYR A 25 -13.40 -10.40 -2.13
CA TYR A 25 -14.01 -9.14 -1.71
C TYR A 25 -14.04 -9.06 -0.20
N TYR A 26 -13.68 -7.91 0.35
CA TYR A 26 -13.81 -7.65 1.78
C TYR A 26 -14.57 -6.35 2.04
N LYS A 27 -15.34 -6.35 3.15
CA LYS A 27 -15.93 -5.15 3.74
C LYS A 27 -15.84 -5.30 5.25
N ILE A 28 -15.04 -4.44 5.87
CA ILE A 28 -14.70 -4.49 7.28
C ILE A 28 -15.14 -3.18 7.92
N GLU A 29 -15.81 -3.26 9.05
CA GLU A 29 -16.16 -2.13 9.89
C GLU A 29 -15.65 -2.39 11.29
N VAL A 30 -14.93 -1.44 11.86
CA VAL A 30 -14.44 -1.47 13.24
C VAL A 30 -15.02 -0.25 13.95
N THR A 31 -15.79 -0.50 15.00
CA THR A 31 -16.35 0.54 15.88
C THR A 31 -15.53 0.67 17.15
N ASP A 32 -15.64 1.78 17.83
CA ASP A 32 -14.94 2.07 19.09
C ASP A 32 -13.42 1.89 19.00
N VAL A 33 -12.85 2.29 17.86
CA VAL A 33 -11.42 2.21 17.61
C VAL A 33 -10.67 3.09 18.61
N VAL A 34 -9.72 2.50 19.33
CA VAL A 34 -8.81 3.27 20.19
C VAL A 34 -7.79 4.01 19.32
N GLY A 35 -7.75 5.31 19.48
CA GLY A 35 -6.81 6.15 18.73
C GLY A 35 -6.61 7.50 19.38
N THR A 36 -5.76 8.33 18.81
CA THR A 36 -5.50 9.69 19.25
C THR A 36 -6.21 10.69 18.36
N ILE A 37 -6.78 11.74 18.95
CA ILE A 37 -7.32 12.86 18.18
C ILE A 37 -6.15 13.74 17.74
N GLY A 38 -6.00 13.96 16.46
CA GLY A 38 -4.93 14.81 15.90
C GLY A 38 -5.05 16.28 16.33
N VAL A 39 -3.93 16.97 16.46
CA VAL A 39 -3.86 18.39 16.83
C VAL A 39 -4.75 19.27 15.94
N PRO A 40 -4.79 19.12 14.61
CA PRO A 40 -5.67 19.88 13.73
C PRO A 40 -7.15 19.73 14.12
N THR A 41 -7.59 18.51 14.42
CA THR A 41 -8.97 18.20 14.84
C THR A 41 -9.28 18.86 16.20
N ILE A 42 -8.36 18.74 17.17
CA ILE A 42 -8.53 19.38 18.49
C ILE A 42 -8.75 20.89 18.34
N LEU A 43 -7.91 21.54 17.57
CA LEU A 43 -8.01 22.98 17.36
C LEU A 43 -9.26 23.37 16.56
N ALA A 44 -9.55 22.70 15.46
CA ALA A 44 -10.75 22.94 14.65
C ALA A 44 -12.03 22.81 15.50
N SER A 45 -12.13 21.77 16.30
CA SER A 45 -13.30 21.52 17.17
C SER A 45 -13.39 22.52 18.32
N CYS A 46 -12.27 22.89 18.95
CA CYS A 46 -12.27 23.92 20.00
C CYS A 46 -12.72 25.28 19.48
N PHE A 47 -12.21 25.69 18.30
CA PHE A 47 -12.54 26.99 17.68
C PHE A 47 -13.79 26.95 16.79
N ASN A 48 -14.59 25.91 16.91
CA ASN A 48 -15.87 25.75 16.23
C ASN A 48 -15.79 25.76 14.69
N ALA A 49 -14.65 25.38 14.10
CA ALA A 49 -14.53 25.28 12.65
C ALA A 49 -15.40 24.14 12.08
N ASP A 50 -15.75 23.16 12.90
CA ASP A 50 -16.56 21.97 12.57
C ASP A 50 -17.92 21.91 13.27
N GLY A 51 -18.35 22.99 13.91
CA GLY A 51 -19.61 23.09 14.66
C GLY A 51 -19.62 22.42 16.03
N SER A 52 -18.49 21.91 16.53
CA SER A 52 -18.40 21.17 17.79
C SER A 52 -18.47 22.04 19.05
N ASN A 53 -18.24 23.33 18.92
CA ASN A 53 -18.22 24.28 20.04
C ASN A 53 -18.89 25.61 19.66
N PRO A 54 -20.20 25.60 19.36
CA PRO A 54 -20.90 26.78 18.85
C PRO A 54 -20.93 27.97 19.86
N GLY A 55 -20.79 27.69 21.14
CA GLY A 55 -20.67 28.70 22.20
C GLY A 55 -19.22 29.17 22.45
N LEU A 56 -18.22 28.67 21.74
CA LEU A 56 -16.79 28.94 21.97
C LEU A 56 -16.37 28.75 23.44
N SER A 57 -16.99 27.76 24.12
CA SER A 57 -16.78 27.51 25.55
C SER A 57 -15.41 26.87 25.79
N ASN A 58 -14.63 27.43 26.71
CA ASN A 58 -13.39 26.83 27.19
C ASN A 58 -13.62 25.52 27.96
N ALA A 59 -14.84 25.24 28.43
CA ALA A 59 -15.20 23.97 29.06
C ALA A 59 -15.45 22.84 28.05
N ASN A 60 -15.40 23.12 26.74
CA ASN A 60 -15.48 22.10 25.70
C ASN A 60 -14.31 21.13 25.82
N PHE A 61 -14.57 19.83 25.65
CA PHE A 61 -13.57 18.78 25.75
C PHE A 61 -12.31 19.08 24.93
N TYR A 62 -12.45 19.54 23.69
CA TYR A 62 -11.31 19.81 22.81
C TYR A 62 -10.48 21.01 23.28
N CYS A 63 -11.13 22.03 23.87
CA CYS A 63 -10.43 23.20 24.40
C CYS A 63 -9.61 22.89 25.65
N GLN A 64 -9.95 21.84 26.36
CA GLN A 64 -9.20 21.37 27.53
C GLN A 64 -7.99 20.49 27.19
N GLN A 65 -7.83 20.13 25.92
CA GLN A 65 -6.70 19.32 25.47
C GLN A 65 -5.41 20.14 25.25
N PHE A 66 -5.42 21.45 25.43
CA PHE A 66 -4.22 22.28 25.27
C PHE A 66 -4.17 23.44 26.25
N SER A 67 -2.97 23.88 26.53
CA SER A 67 -2.68 25.02 27.40
C SER A 67 -2.19 26.22 26.62
N ARG A 68 -2.45 27.42 27.15
CA ARG A 68 -1.98 28.69 26.58
C ARG A 68 -1.18 29.50 27.58
N LEU A 69 -0.17 30.19 27.13
CA LEU A 69 0.49 31.26 27.89
C LEU A 69 -0.41 32.51 27.92
N ALA A 70 -0.06 33.45 28.79
CA ALA A 70 -0.72 34.76 28.84
C ALA A 70 -0.62 35.53 27.51
N SER A 71 0.38 35.23 26.68
CA SER A 71 0.55 35.75 25.32
C SER A 71 -0.45 35.16 24.30
N GLY A 72 -1.23 34.12 24.69
CA GLY A 72 -2.11 33.38 23.79
C GLY A 72 -1.45 32.23 23.05
N GLN A 73 -0.13 32.08 23.14
CA GLN A 73 0.59 30.99 22.50
C GLN A 73 0.23 29.62 23.09
N ILE A 74 -0.04 28.62 22.24
CA ILE A 74 -0.26 27.24 22.65
C ILE A 74 1.07 26.62 23.05
N THR A 75 1.12 26.02 24.28
CA THR A 75 2.37 25.46 24.85
C THR A 75 2.41 23.94 24.87
N GLY A 76 1.29 23.28 24.75
CA GLY A 76 1.21 21.84 24.71
C GLY A 76 -0.17 21.38 24.31
N VAL A 77 -0.26 20.31 23.56
CA VAL A 77 -1.52 19.67 23.19
C VAL A 77 -1.48 18.23 23.66
N ALA A 78 -2.44 17.85 24.51
CA ALA A 78 -2.57 16.49 25.00
C ALA A 78 -3.32 15.64 23.94
N GLN A 79 -2.61 14.75 23.31
CA GLN A 79 -3.20 13.75 22.41
C GLN A 79 -3.45 12.46 23.19
N THR A 80 -4.51 12.45 24.00
CA THR A 80 -4.89 11.26 24.76
C THR A 80 -5.51 10.20 23.85
N GLN A 81 -5.32 8.94 24.20
CA GLN A 81 -6.04 7.85 23.56
C GLN A 81 -7.49 7.87 24.00
N VAL A 82 -8.38 7.82 23.03
CA VAL A 82 -9.83 7.79 23.22
C VAL A 82 -10.44 6.74 22.30
N ASN A 83 -11.62 6.26 22.65
CA ASN A 83 -12.40 5.47 21.71
C ASN A 83 -12.89 6.40 20.61
N LEU A 84 -12.18 6.37 19.49
CA LEU A 84 -12.56 7.08 18.27
C LEU A 84 -13.76 6.37 17.64
N ALA A 85 -14.47 7.06 16.75
CA ALA A 85 -15.73 6.58 16.27
C ALA A 85 -15.64 5.27 15.47
N SER A 86 -15.33 5.31 14.21
CA SER A 86 -15.34 4.09 13.39
C SER A 86 -14.39 4.20 12.21
N VAL A 87 -13.90 3.04 11.77
CA VAL A 87 -13.16 2.87 10.51
C VAL A 87 -13.91 1.84 9.67
N LYS A 88 -14.16 2.16 8.40
CA LYS A 88 -14.75 1.26 7.42
C LYS A 88 -13.80 1.12 6.26
N THR A 89 -13.62 -0.10 5.78
CA THR A 89 -12.83 -0.34 4.57
C THR A 89 -13.47 -1.43 3.73
N SER A 90 -13.37 -1.27 2.44
CA SER A 90 -13.79 -2.30 1.48
C SER A 90 -12.83 -2.33 0.30
N GLY A 91 -12.73 -3.49 -0.33
CA GLY A 91 -11.87 -3.66 -1.49
C GLY A 91 -11.90 -5.06 -2.05
N ILE A 92 -11.07 -5.27 -3.04
CA ILE A 92 -10.94 -6.53 -3.78
C ILE A 92 -9.46 -6.89 -3.86
N ASP A 93 -9.14 -8.12 -3.49
CA ASP A 93 -7.84 -8.72 -3.74
C ASP A 93 -7.98 -9.80 -4.82
N ALA A 94 -7.07 -9.79 -5.78
CA ALA A 94 -7.01 -10.79 -6.85
C ALA A 94 -5.59 -11.35 -6.96
N GLN A 95 -5.52 -12.67 -7.18
CA GLN A 95 -4.27 -13.33 -7.51
C GLN A 95 -4.46 -14.24 -8.72
N VAL A 96 -3.48 -14.20 -9.62
CA VAL A 96 -3.41 -15.10 -10.78
C VAL A 96 -2.06 -15.80 -10.77
N ASP A 97 -2.10 -17.12 -10.75
CA ASP A 97 -0.94 -17.99 -10.96
C ASP A 97 -1.10 -18.73 -12.28
N TRP A 98 -0.12 -18.59 -13.16
CA TRP A 98 -0.15 -19.24 -14.45
C TRP A 98 1.23 -19.74 -14.84
N GLY A 99 1.32 -21.03 -15.13
CA GLY A 99 2.54 -21.64 -15.58
C GLY A 99 2.29 -22.64 -16.70
N PHE A 100 3.22 -22.68 -17.67
CA PHE A 100 3.18 -23.65 -18.77
C PHE A 100 4.57 -23.90 -19.33
N ASP A 101 4.72 -25.02 -19.95
CA ASP A 101 5.94 -25.35 -20.68
C ASP A 101 5.86 -24.74 -22.08
N LEU A 102 6.94 -24.18 -22.58
CA LEU A 102 6.97 -23.57 -23.92
C LEU A 102 6.74 -24.60 -25.03
N ALA A 103 6.98 -25.86 -24.74
CA ALA A 103 6.65 -27.00 -25.61
C ALA A 103 5.12 -27.12 -25.83
N ASP A 104 4.29 -26.73 -24.86
CA ASP A 104 2.83 -26.72 -24.99
C ASP A 104 2.33 -25.74 -26.08
N LEU A 105 3.20 -24.79 -26.46
CA LEU A 105 2.97 -23.81 -27.53
C LEU A 105 3.69 -24.17 -28.87
N GLY A 106 4.24 -25.40 -28.96
CA GLY A 106 4.94 -25.89 -30.16
C GLY A 106 6.41 -25.49 -30.24
N LEU A 107 6.99 -24.94 -29.18
CA LEU A 107 8.42 -24.67 -29.11
C LEU A 107 9.20 -25.93 -28.70
N PRO A 108 10.53 -26.02 -28.97
CA PRO A 108 11.34 -27.14 -28.48
C PRO A 108 11.27 -27.29 -26.96
N GLU A 109 11.33 -28.51 -26.45
CA GLU A 109 11.37 -28.77 -24.99
C GLU A 109 12.52 -28.02 -24.29
N THR A 110 13.62 -27.78 -25.00
CA THR A 110 14.78 -27.02 -24.52
C THR A 110 14.46 -25.53 -24.31
N ALA A 111 13.33 -25.01 -24.78
CA ALA A 111 12.93 -23.63 -24.56
C ALA A 111 12.50 -23.35 -23.10
N GLY A 112 12.18 -24.42 -22.33
CA GLY A 112 11.87 -24.33 -20.92
C GLY A 112 10.42 -23.98 -20.63
N ALA A 113 10.18 -23.34 -19.47
CA ALA A 113 8.86 -23.03 -18.96
C ALA A 113 8.74 -21.57 -18.55
N LEU A 114 7.53 -21.03 -18.68
CA LEU A 114 7.14 -19.71 -18.13
C LEU A 114 6.20 -19.88 -16.95
N ALA A 115 6.36 -19.00 -15.96
CA ALA A 115 5.45 -18.89 -14.84
C ALA A 115 5.19 -17.40 -14.53
N PHE A 116 3.92 -17.07 -14.38
CA PHE A 116 3.45 -15.74 -14.02
C PHE A 116 2.74 -15.82 -12.67
N ASN A 117 3.05 -14.86 -11.80
CA ASN A 117 2.30 -14.63 -10.58
C ASN A 117 1.94 -13.16 -10.53
N LEU A 118 0.66 -12.85 -10.53
CA LEU A 118 0.11 -11.50 -10.43
C LEU A 118 -0.71 -11.40 -9.16
N VAL A 119 -0.40 -10.42 -8.32
CA VAL A 119 -1.21 -10.05 -7.16
C VAL A 119 -1.65 -8.61 -7.35
N ILE A 120 -2.96 -8.35 -7.23
CA ILE A 120 -3.57 -7.03 -7.32
C ILE A 120 -4.41 -6.83 -6.07
N SER A 121 -4.28 -5.67 -5.45
CA SER A 121 -5.14 -5.22 -4.37
C SER A 121 -5.78 -3.89 -4.77
N ARG A 122 -7.11 -3.84 -4.77
CA ARG A 122 -7.89 -2.64 -5.02
C ARG A 122 -8.63 -2.24 -3.75
N LEU A 123 -8.40 -1.02 -3.31
CA LEU A 123 -9.09 -0.38 -2.21
C LEU A 123 -10.25 0.45 -2.76
N ASP A 124 -11.49 0.02 -2.50
CA ASP A 124 -12.67 0.75 -2.96
C ASP A 124 -13.05 1.89 -2.01
N SER A 125 -12.86 1.69 -0.69
CA SER A 125 -13.10 2.72 0.32
C SER A 125 -12.22 2.50 1.55
N PHE A 126 -11.81 3.61 2.19
CA PHE A 126 -11.21 3.65 3.52
C PHE A 126 -11.76 4.85 4.27
N GLU A 127 -12.90 4.66 4.89
CA GLU A 127 -13.64 5.72 5.56
C GLU A 127 -13.26 5.81 7.05
N ARG A 128 -12.96 7.00 7.51
CA ARG A 128 -12.68 7.29 8.92
C ARG A 128 -13.66 8.31 9.44
N GLN A 129 -14.11 8.09 10.66
CA GLN A 129 -14.88 9.03 11.44
C GLN A 129 -13.98 9.56 12.56
N ALA A 130 -13.64 10.83 12.53
CA ALA A 130 -12.65 11.41 13.45
C ALA A 130 -13.15 11.47 14.92
N ARG A 131 -14.45 11.45 15.12
CA ARG A 131 -15.11 11.47 16.44
C ARG A 131 -16.54 10.97 16.31
N PRO A 132 -17.18 10.54 17.40
CA PRO A 132 -18.60 10.16 17.41
C PRO A 132 -19.48 11.26 16.78
N ASN A 133 -20.44 10.86 15.94
CA ASN A 133 -21.38 11.73 15.23
C ASN A 133 -20.74 12.68 14.17
N ALA A 134 -19.44 12.61 13.88
CA ALA A 134 -18.87 13.30 12.74
C ALA A 134 -19.23 12.57 11.43
N ALA A 135 -19.12 13.25 10.30
CA ALA A 135 -19.21 12.61 9.00
C ALA A 135 -18.03 11.66 8.79
N PHE A 136 -18.26 10.57 8.07
CA PHE A 136 -17.20 9.75 7.55
C PHE A 136 -16.48 10.49 6.42
N VAL A 137 -15.18 10.37 6.38
CA VAL A 137 -14.31 10.90 5.31
C VAL A 137 -13.60 9.72 4.67
N ASP A 138 -13.73 9.58 3.37
CA ASP A 138 -13.05 8.55 2.60
C ASP A 138 -11.63 9.00 2.25
N TYR A 139 -10.65 8.17 2.58
CA TYR A 139 -9.23 8.37 2.30
C TYR A 139 -8.66 7.37 1.27
N ALA A 140 -9.49 6.57 0.60
CA ALA A 140 -9.02 5.75 -0.50
C ALA A 140 -8.40 6.63 -1.59
N GLY A 141 -7.29 6.20 -2.20
CA GLY A 141 -6.53 6.99 -3.17
C GLY A 141 -5.74 8.15 -2.57
N THR A 142 -5.52 8.18 -1.24
CA THR A 142 -4.78 9.27 -0.60
C THR A 142 -3.48 8.83 0.07
N ILE A 143 -2.60 9.80 0.32
CA ILE A 143 -1.36 9.64 1.06
C ILE A 143 -1.19 10.76 2.09
N GLY A 144 -0.85 10.42 3.33
CA GLY A 144 -0.58 11.39 4.39
C GLY A 144 -0.42 10.72 5.75
N ALA A 145 0.58 11.15 6.53
CA ALA A 145 0.90 10.54 7.81
C ALA A 145 -0.20 10.74 8.87
N ASP A 146 -0.73 11.96 8.96
CA ASP A 146 -1.62 12.35 10.07
C ASP A 146 -3.10 12.06 9.78
N LEU A 147 -3.53 12.18 8.54
CA LEU A 147 -4.94 12.10 8.16
C LEU A 147 -5.34 10.71 7.68
N SER A 148 -4.66 10.16 6.68
CA SER A 148 -4.94 8.82 6.17
C SER A 148 -4.25 7.71 6.99
N GLY A 149 -3.19 8.03 7.69
CA GLY A 149 -2.38 7.06 8.44
C GLY A 149 -1.33 6.35 7.58
N GLY A 150 -1.02 6.92 6.42
CA GLY A 150 -0.05 6.39 5.45
C GLY A 150 -0.53 6.49 4.01
N ALA A 151 0.02 5.67 3.15
CA ALA A 151 -0.39 5.54 1.75
C ALA A 151 -1.54 4.54 1.61
N LEU A 152 -2.63 4.98 1.00
CA LEU A 152 -3.84 4.22 0.73
C LEU A 152 -4.17 4.26 -0.78
N PRO A 153 -3.28 3.73 -1.65
CA PRO A 153 -3.52 3.78 -3.09
C PRO A 153 -4.80 3.03 -3.44
N GLU A 154 -5.56 3.53 -4.44
CA GLU A 154 -6.75 2.84 -4.93
C GLU A 154 -6.42 1.44 -5.45
N TRP A 155 -5.23 1.26 -6.02
CA TRP A 155 -4.74 -0.07 -6.35
C TRP A 155 -3.22 -0.15 -6.31
N LYS A 156 -2.74 -1.35 -6.05
CA LYS A 156 -1.34 -1.75 -6.13
C LYS A 156 -1.23 -3.14 -6.69
N SER A 157 -0.14 -3.42 -7.39
CA SER A 157 0.09 -4.73 -7.95
C SER A 157 1.55 -5.16 -7.92
N VAL A 158 1.73 -6.48 -7.95
CA VAL A 158 3.02 -7.12 -8.16
C VAL A 158 2.84 -8.21 -9.21
N LEU A 159 3.56 -8.07 -10.34
CA LEU A 159 3.65 -9.11 -11.37
C LEU A 159 5.06 -9.68 -11.38
N SER A 160 5.18 -10.98 -11.28
CA SER A 160 6.44 -11.70 -11.47
C SER A 160 6.31 -12.61 -12.68
N ALA A 161 7.22 -12.49 -13.63
CA ALA A 161 7.37 -13.36 -14.78
C ALA A 161 8.69 -14.13 -14.67
N THR A 162 8.63 -15.44 -14.55
CA THR A 162 9.78 -16.32 -14.39
C THR A 162 9.92 -17.22 -15.60
N TRP A 163 11.08 -17.17 -16.23
CA TRP A 163 11.49 -18.11 -17.25
C TRP A 163 12.49 -19.11 -16.65
N ALA A 164 12.20 -20.38 -16.79
CA ALA A 164 13.05 -21.46 -16.31
C ALA A 164 13.50 -22.33 -17.50
N VAL A 165 14.82 -22.45 -17.69
CA VAL A 165 15.41 -23.25 -18.75
C VAL A 165 16.61 -24.03 -18.20
N GLY A 166 16.54 -25.35 -18.23
CA GLY A 166 17.56 -26.21 -17.62
C GLY A 166 17.85 -25.81 -16.16
N PRO A 167 19.13 -25.52 -15.81
CA PRO A 167 19.51 -25.16 -14.44
C PRO A 167 19.31 -23.65 -14.12
N VAL A 168 18.85 -22.86 -15.10
CA VAL A 168 18.74 -21.39 -14.96
C VAL A 168 17.30 -20.98 -14.79
N LYS A 169 17.06 -20.03 -13.87
CA LYS A 169 15.78 -19.31 -13.74
C LYS A 169 16.06 -17.82 -13.77
N THR A 170 15.26 -17.08 -14.52
CA THR A 170 15.30 -15.61 -14.59
C THR A 170 13.91 -15.07 -14.27
N THR A 171 13.82 -14.11 -13.38
CA THR A 171 12.55 -13.49 -12.97
C THR A 171 12.63 -11.99 -13.16
N LEU A 172 11.68 -11.45 -13.92
CA LEU A 172 11.37 -10.03 -13.97
C LEU A 172 10.16 -9.78 -13.05
N ARG A 173 10.30 -8.84 -12.13
CA ARG A 173 9.20 -8.41 -11.25
C ARG A 173 8.89 -6.94 -11.51
N TRP A 174 7.64 -6.66 -11.72
CA TRP A 174 7.08 -5.32 -11.74
C TRP A 174 6.26 -5.08 -10.48
N ARG A 175 6.50 -3.96 -9.83
CA ARG A 175 5.74 -3.47 -8.67
C ARG A 175 5.13 -2.13 -9.02
N HIS A 176 3.83 -1.99 -8.81
CA HIS A 176 3.08 -0.78 -9.11
C HIS A 176 2.32 -0.27 -7.89
N ILE A 177 2.34 1.04 -7.70
CA ILE A 177 1.51 1.77 -6.75
C ILE A 177 0.86 2.91 -7.52
N ALA A 178 -0.47 2.97 -7.51
CA ALA A 178 -1.22 4.01 -8.20
C ALA A 178 -0.95 5.40 -7.61
N ALA A 179 -1.11 6.42 -8.42
CA ALA A 179 -1.07 7.82 -8.02
C ALA A 179 -2.02 8.09 -6.85
N MET A 180 -1.61 8.98 -5.95
CA MET A 180 -2.40 9.33 -4.77
C MET A 180 -2.51 10.83 -4.61
N THR A 181 -3.68 11.26 -4.13
CA THR A 181 -3.92 12.64 -3.71
C THR A 181 -3.39 12.84 -2.28
N ASP A 182 -2.81 13.99 -2.00
CA ASP A 182 -2.43 14.36 -0.63
C ASP A 182 -3.69 14.39 0.27
N ALA A 183 -3.67 13.66 1.38
CA ALA A 183 -4.80 13.55 2.30
C ALA A 183 -5.27 14.90 2.88
N ARG A 184 -4.44 15.95 2.85
CA ARG A 184 -4.84 17.33 3.20
C ARG A 184 -5.85 17.93 2.24
N SER A 185 -6.00 17.36 1.04
CA SER A 185 -7.01 17.77 0.06
C SER A 185 -8.36 17.08 0.25
N VAL A 186 -8.54 16.31 1.33
CA VAL A 186 -9.76 15.56 1.61
C VAL A 186 -10.30 15.95 3.00
N PRO A 187 -11.57 16.28 3.16
CA PRO A 187 -12.60 16.42 2.12
C PRO A 187 -12.57 17.74 1.34
N THR A 188 -11.68 18.66 1.70
CA THR A 188 -11.62 19.99 1.11
C THR A 188 -10.27 20.20 0.44
N PHE A 189 -10.27 20.57 -0.83
CA PHE A 189 -9.07 20.84 -1.62
C PHE A 189 -8.08 21.77 -0.90
N SER A 190 -6.80 21.39 -0.88
CA SER A 190 -5.69 22.21 -0.38
C SER A 190 -4.78 22.62 -1.54
N PRO A 191 -4.62 23.91 -1.83
CA PRO A 191 -3.80 24.36 -2.95
C PRO A 191 -2.30 24.15 -2.74
N THR A 192 -1.86 23.82 -1.53
CA THR A 192 -0.45 23.55 -1.20
C THR A 192 -0.13 22.06 -1.13
N ALA A 193 -1.13 21.21 -1.38
CA ALA A 193 -0.94 19.77 -1.38
C ALA A 193 -0.28 19.31 -2.69
N VAL A 194 0.67 18.39 -2.58
CA VAL A 194 1.38 17.81 -3.73
C VAL A 194 1.00 16.32 -3.79
N ASN A 195 0.38 15.91 -4.90
CA ASN A 195 0.00 14.54 -5.17
C ASN A 195 1.20 13.70 -5.59
N THR A 196 1.13 12.39 -5.40
CA THR A 196 2.11 11.46 -5.93
C THR A 196 1.66 10.94 -7.30
N PRO A 197 2.58 10.78 -8.27
CA PRO A 197 2.30 10.09 -9.52
C PRO A 197 2.21 8.57 -9.30
N ASP A 198 1.87 7.84 -10.37
CA ASP A 198 2.09 6.40 -10.42
C ASP A 198 3.56 6.08 -10.19
N TYR A 199 3.80 4.98 -9.45
CA TYR A 199 5.14 4.55 -9.10
C TYR A 199 5.36 3.11 -9.54
N ASP A 200 6.28 2.94 -10.50
CA ASP A 200 6.61 1.68 -11.12
C ASP A 200 8.06 1.30 -10.88
N VAL A 201 8.29 0.12 -10.31
CA VAL A 201 9.63 -0.41 -10.05
C VAL A 201 9.78 -1.78 -10.68
N TYR A 202 10.89 -1.98 -11.38
CA TYR A 202 11.25 -3.24 -12.01
C TYR A 202 12.47 -3.85 -11.33
N ASP A 203 12.37 -5.13 -10.98
CA ASP A 203 13.46 -5.91 -10.40
C ASP A 203 13.78 -7.06 -11.35
N LEU A 204 15.06 -7.31 -11.62
CA LEU A 204 15.53 -8.46 -12.39
C LEU A 204 16.41 -9.35 -11.52
N SER A 205 16.09 -10.63 -11.48
CA SER A 205 16.89 -11.59 -10.72
C SER A 205 17.07 -12.89 -11.49
N GLY A 206 18.15 -13.59 -11.21
CA GLY A 206 18.43 -14.90 -11.77
C GLY A 206 19.01 -15.86 -10.75
N SER A 207 18.82 -17.14 -10.98
CA SER A 207 19.49 -18.21 -10.25
C SER A 207 20.01 -19.27 -11.20
N TRP A 208 21.18 -19.81 -10.87
CA TRP A 208 21.80 -20.90 -11.59
C TRP A 208 22.16 -22.02 -10.64
N LYS A 209 21.51 -23.17 -10.83
CA LYS A 209 21.81 -24.40 -10.11
C LYS A 209 23.04 -25.04 -10.76
N ILE A 210 24.21 -24.88 -10.16
CA ILE A 210 25.48 -25.45 -10.67
C ILE A 210 25.43 -26.96 -10.51
N ASP A 211 25.03 -27.44 -9.35
CA ASP A 211 24.83 -28.84 -9.04
C ASP A 211 23.74 -29.01 -7.95
N ASP A 212 23.58 -30.19 -7.38
CA ASP A 212 22.55 -30.45 -6.34
C ASP A 212 22.85 -29.78 -4.99
N ARG A 213 24.07 -29.29 -4.81
CA ARG A 213 24.52 -28.65 -3.57
C ARG A 213 24.67 -27.14 -3.69
N VAL A 214 24.99 -26.63 -4.89
CA VAL A 214 25.36 -25.23 -5.08
C VAL A 214 24.41 -24.53 -6.04
N THR A 215 23.84 -23.41 -5.60
CA THR A 215 23.03 -22.52 -6.42
C THR A 215 23.56 -21.09 -6.27
N LEU A 216 23.91 -20.46 -7.37
CA LEU A 216 24.21 -19.02 -7.43
C LEU A 216 22.92 -18.22 -7.63
N ARG A 217 22.87 -17.03 -7.06
CA ARG A 217 21.81 -16.02 -7.29
C ARG A 217 22.43 -14.67 -7.53
N ALA A 218 21.88 -13.92 -8.46
CA ALA A 218 22.25 -12.53 -8.71
C ALA A 218 21.01 -11.75 -9.15
N GLY A 219 21.04 -10.44 -8.94
CA GLY A 219 19.96 -9.59 -9.40
C GLY A 219 20.20 -8.11 -9.18
N VAL A 220 19.28 -7.35 -9.73
CA VAL A 220 19.20 -5.90 -9.61
C VAL A 220 17.80 -5.53 -9.15
N ASN A 221 17.69 -4.93 -7.98
CA ASN A 221 16.46 -4.30 -7.54
C ASN A 221 16.41 -2.87 -8.07
N ASN A 222 15.23 -2.40 -8.43
CA ASN A 222 15.01 -1.10 -9.04
C ASN A 222 15.90 -0.89 -10.27
N LEU A 223 15.69 -1.73 -11.29
CA LEU A 223 16.52 -1.79 -12.52
C LEU A 223 16.58 -0.44 -13.24
N ALA A 224 15.46 0.31 -13.24
CA ALA A 224 15.36 1.63 -13.89
C ALA A 224 15.91 2.78 -13.04
N ASP A 225 16.31 2.52 -11.78
CA ASP A 225 16.74 3.55 -10.82
C ASP A 225 15.65 4.60 -10.56
N GLN A 226 14.40 4.12 -10.42
CA GLN A 226 13.25 4.98 -10.20
C GLN A 226 13.34 5.64 -8.84
N ASP A 227 13.36 6.95 -8.81
CA ASP A 227 13.33 7.74 -7.58
C ASP A 227 11.95 7.67 -6.89
N PRO A 228 11.89 7.72 -5.56
CA PRO A 228 10.64 7.82 -4.84
C PRO A 228 9.96 9.18 -5.13
N PRO A 229 8.63 9.24 -5.20
CA PRO A 229 7.93 10.50 -5.42
C PRO A 229 8.12 11.44 -4.23
N TYR A 230 8.28 12.75 -4.53
CA TYR A 230 8.31 13.79 -3.53
C TYR A 230 6.91 14.34 -3.29
N PHE A 231 6.53 14.46 -2.00
CA PHE A 231 5.30 15.12 -1.59
C PHE A 231 5.45 15.76 -0.20
N THR A 232 4.68 16.79 0.08
CA THR A 232 4.96 17.72 1.18
C THR A 232 4.32 17.36 2.51
N SER A 233 3.44 16.36 2.55
CA SER A 233 2.73 15.98 3.78
C SER A 233 3.52 15.05 4.70
N TYR A 234 4.69 14.60 4.27
CA TYR A 234 5.49 13.67 5.07
C TYR A 234 6.71 14.39 5.64
N PRO A 235 6.87 14.43 6.97
CA PRO A 235 8.00 15.15 7.60
C PRO A 235 9.36 14.48 7.37
N ASN A 236 9.37 13.19 7.00
CA ASN A 236 10.59 12.42 6.79
C ASN A 236 11.02 12.45 5.32
N SER A 237 11.97 13.31 4.98
CA SER A 237 12.59 13.38 3.65
C SER A 237 11.64 13.70 2.49
N ASN A 238 10.46 14.25 2.76
CA ASN A 238 9.43 14.58 1.75
C ASN A 238 9.00 13.37 0.88
N THR A 239 9.04 12.18 1.44
CA THR A 239 8.54 10.94 0.82
C THR A 239 8.08 9.97 1.90
N ASP A 240 7.41 8.88 1.52
CA ASP A 240 7.02 7.82 2.44
C ASP A 240 7.93 6.58 2.29
N PRO A 241 8.92 6.40 3.19
CA PRO A 241 9.82 5.24 3.15
C PRO A 241 9.14 3.89 3.38
N SER A 242 7.91 3.89 3.92
CA SER A 242 7.14 2.66 4.13
C SER A 242 6.50 2.15 2.85
N SER A 243 6.27 3.02 1.87
CA SER A 243 5.60 2.69 0.61
C SER A 243 6.53 2.70 -0.58
N PHE A 244 7.54 3.58 -0.61
CA PHE A 244 8.41 3.79 -1.76
C PHE A 244 9.85 3.33 -1.49
N ASP A 245 10.54 2.85 -2.52
CA ASP A 245 11.95 2.45 -2.45
C ASP A 245 12.86 3.67 -2.43
N ILE A 246 13.37 4.03 -1.25
CA ILE A 246 14.25 5.18 -1.05
C ILE A 246 15.73 4.88 -1.31
N LEU A 247 16.10 3.62 -1.54
CA LEU A 247 17.49 3.21 -1.69
C LEU A 247 17.98 3.20 -3.15
N GLY A 248 17.06 3.32 -4.12
CA GLY A 248 17.39 3.29 -5.53
C GLY A 248 17.88 1.92 -6.01
N ARG A 249 18.66 1.92 -7.09
CA ARG A 249 19.18 0.69 -7.71
C ARG A 249 20.18 -0.02 -6.82
N ARG A 250 19.96 -1.34 -6.62
CA ARG A 250 20.83 -2.20 -5.81
C ARG A 250 21.12 -3.49 -6.54
N VAL A 251 22.39 -3.87 -6.56
CA VAL A 251 22.86 -5.15 -7.10
C VAL A 251 23.12 -6.11 -5.95
N PHE A 252 22.77 -7.36 -6.10
CA PHE A 252 23.10 -8.41 -5.15
C PHE A 252 23.62 -9.67 -5.83
N VAL A 253 24.48 -10.39 -5.12
CA VAL A 253 24.98 -11.73 -5.47
C VAL A 253 24.92 -12.59 -4.22
N GLY A 254 24.55 -13.85 -4.38
CA GLY A 254 24.45 -14.79 -3.28
C GLY A 254 24.73 -16.22 -3.72
N ILE A 255 25.21 -17.04 -2.78
CA ILE A 255 25.46 -18.48 -2.94
C ILE A 255 24.63 -19.22 -1.90
N ASN A 256 23.93 -20.26 -2.34
CA ASN A 256 23.35 -21.29 -1.48
C ASN A 256 24.19 -22.56 -1.62
N ALA A 257 24.72 -23.06 -0.50
CA ALA A 257 25.42 -24.34 -0.44
C ALA A 257 24.74 -25.27 0.58
N LYS A 258 24.52 -26.53 0.20
CA LYS A 258 24.02 -27.60 1.09
C LYS A 258 25.20 -28.53 1.43
N PHE A 259 25.42 -28.75 2.70
CA PHE A 259 26.47 -29.61 3.22
C PHE A 259 25.91 -30.98 3.60
#